data_84c7d6090738bd50df4330710a50b935
#
_entry.id   84c7d6090738bd50df4330710a50b935
#
_cell.length_a   1.000
_cell.length_b   1.000
_cell.length_c   1.000
_cell.angle_alpha   90.00
_cell.angle_beta   90.00
_cell.angle_gamma   90.00
#
_symmetry.space_group_name_H-M   'P 1'
#
loop_
_entity.id
_entity.type
_entity.pdbx_description
1 polymer ?
#
loop_
_entity_poly.entity_id
_entity_poly.type
_entity_poly.pdbx_seq_one_letter_code
_entity_poly.pdbx_strand_id
1 'polypeptide(L)'
;GKSYICKKLKERGFNIIDCDEIVKNIYDTDEALVKSLCAQFGDIMTNGKVDRKKLGNIVFNDKSKLERLNELVHPAVIDRCVSLSTLLSVLDAPQLFEAGAQDKCFKTIAVLADEKTRLKRIIKRDNISEKAAKSRLSSQFGEDYFKANCDFVIYNNDGNDIDREIDDILHFLGF
;
A
#
# COMPACT_ATOMS: atom_id res chain seq x y z
N GLY A 1 -0.17 11.36 -2.65
CA GLY A 1 -1.41 12.00 -2.19
C GLY A 1 -2.20 11.17 -1.18
N LYS A 2 -2.06 9.85 -1.21
CA LYS A 2 -2.83 8.89 -0.40
C LYS A 2 -2.81 9.22 1.11
N SER A 3 -1.62 9.43 1.70
CA SER A 3 -1.50 9.73 3.13
C SER A 3 -2.21 11.04 3.56
N TYR A 4 -2.35 12.01 2.65
CA TYR A 4 -3.13 13.21 2.91
C TYR A 4 -4.63 12.89 3.02
N ILE A 5 -5.15 12.06 2.11
CA ILE A 5 -6.55 11.60 2.16
C ILE A 5 -6.79 10.76 3.42
N CYS A 6 -5.87 9.85 3.77
CA CYS A 6 -5.96 9.07 5.01
C CYS A 6 -6.02 9.96 6.26
N LYS A 7 -5.22 11.04 6.30
CA LYS A 7 -5.31 12.02 7.39
C LYS A 7 -6.69 12.67 7.47
N LYS A 8 -7.26 13.09 6.35
CA LYS A 8 -8.60 13.67 6.27
C LYS A 8 -9.71 12.72 6.70
N LEU A 9 -9.59 11.44 6.33
CA LEU A 9 -10.52 10.40 6.78
C LEU A 9 -10.39 10.13 8.29
N LYS A 10 -9.15 10.16 8.82
CA LYS A 10 -8.93 10.05 10.26
C LYS A 10 -9.57 11.20 11.04
N GLU A 11 -9.50 12.43 10.53
CA GLU A 11 -10.17 13.60 11.11
C GLU A 11 -11.70 13.44 11.15
N ARG A 12 -12.26 12.59 10.29
CA ARG A 12 -13.70 12.20 10.21
C ARG A 12 -14.04 10.95 11.03
N GLY A 13 -13.11 10.46 11.86
CA GLY A 13 -13.32 9.34 12.78
C GLY A 13 -13.01 7.96 12.20
N PHE A 14 -12.46 7.85 10.99
CA PHE A 14 -12.04 6.57 10.45
C PHE A 14 -10.75 6.06 11.11
N ASN A 15 -10.71 4.76 11.39
CA ASN A 15 -9.50 4.05 11.79
C ASN A 15 -8.62 3.78 10.56
N ILE A 16 -7.42 4.35 10.53
CA ILE A 16 -6.49 4.15 9.41
C ILE A 16 -5.53 3.02 9.73
N ILE A 17 -5.50 1.99 8.88
CA ILE A 17 -4.63 0.83 8.96
C ILE A 17 -3.56 0.98 7.88
N ASP A 18 -2.33 1.30 8.29
CA ASP A 18 -1.17 1.44 7.42
C ASP A 18 -0.60 0.05 7.09
N CYS A 19 -0.85 -0.44 5.88
CA CYS A 19 -0.38 -1.75 5.43
C CYS A 19 1.16 -1.81 5.32
N ASP A 20 1.83 -0.71 4.99
CA ASP A 20 3.31 -0.67 4.95
C ASP A 20 3.90 -0.82 6.36
N GLU A 21 3.25 -0.27 7.39
CA GLU A 21 3.64 -0.46 8.78
C GLU A 21 3.42 -1.91 9.22
N ILE A 22 2.31 -2.52 8.83
CA ILE A 22 2.06 -3.95 9.09
C ILE A 22 3.13 -4.81 8.46
N VAL A 23 3.47 -4.58 7.17
CA VAL A 23 4.57 -5.29 6.49
C VAL A 23 5.90 -5.13 7.22
N LYS A 24 6.17 -3.96 7.81
CA LYS A 24 7.39 -3.77 8.61
C LYS A 24 7.41 -4.60 9.88
N ASN A 25 6.27 -4.81 10.50
CA ASN A 25 6.17 -5.44 11.83
C ASN A 25 5.82 -6.93 11.76
N ILE A 26 5.31 -7.42 10.62
CA ILE A 26 4.79 -8.79 10.51
C ILE A 26 5.87 -9.85 10.77
N TYR A 27 7.12 -9.56 10.39
CA TYR A 27 8.25 -10.47 10.64
C TYR A 27 8.66 -10.57 12.13
N ASP A 28 8.20 -9.62 12.97
CA ASP A 28 8.42 -9.66 14.41
C ASP A 28 7.20 -10.23 15.17
N THR A 29 6.04 -10.38 14.51
CA THR A 29 4.77 -10.70 15.15
C THR A 29 4.13 -12.00 14.65
N ASP A 30 4.53 -12.51 13.50
CA ASP A 30 3.98 -13.74 12.89
C ASP A 30 5.04 -14.83 12.78
N GLU A 31 5.13 -15.68 13.80
CA GLU A 31 6.09 -16.80 13.84
C GLU A 31 5.84 -17.84 12.75
N ALA A 32 4.58 -18.05 12.32
CA ALA A 32 4.24 -19.03 11.30
C ALA A 32 4.74 -18.55 9.94
N LEU A 33 4.56 -17.26 9.64
CA LEU A 33 5.12 -16.63 8.45
C LEU A 33 6.66 -16.74 8.45
N VAL A 34 7.30 -16.38 9.56
CA VAL A 34 8.78 -16.44 9.67
C VAL A 34 9.30 -17.85 9.42
N LYS A 35 8.66 -18.88 9.98
CA LYS A 35 9.01 -20.30 9.72
C LYS A 35 8.88 -20.65 8.23
N SER A 36 7.79 -20.22 7.59
CA SER A 36 7.55 -20.45 6.16
C SER A 36 8.61 -19.76 5.29
N LEU A 37 8.98 -18.53 5.65
CA LEU A 37 10.04 -17.78 4.95
C LEU A 37 11.42 -18.43 5.10
N CYS A 38 11.77 -18.89 6.30
CA CYS A 38 13.03 -19.63 6.53
C CYS A 38 13.07 -20.94 5.74
N ALA A 39 11.96 -21.67 5.68
CA ALA A 39 11.86 -22.91 4.89
C ALA A 39 12.03 -22.65 3.38
N GLN A 40 11.51 -21.52 2.88
CA GLN A 40 11.54 -21.16 1.47
C GLN A 40 12.87 -20.52 1.03
N PHE A 41 13.46 -19.66 1.86
CA PHE A 41 14.59 -18.80 1.48
C PHE A 41 15.90 -19.12 2.23
N GLY A 42 15.88 -20.06 3.18
CA GLY A 42 17.06 -20.49 3.92
C GLY A 42 17.45 -19.54 5.03
N ASP A 43 18.78 -19.26 5.17
CA ASP A 43 19.31 -18.42 6.23
C ASP A 43 19.00 -16.92 6.00
N ILE A 44 17.82 -16.53 6.40
CA ILE A 44 17.36 -15.12 6.40
C ILE A 44 17.33 -14.49 7.79
N MET A 45 17.88 -15.18 8.81
CA MET A 45 17.85 -14.69 10.18
C MET A 45 19.18 -14.04 10.60
N THR A 46 19.08 -13.03 11.47
CA THR A 46 20.22 -12.42 12.18
C THR A 46 19.78 -12.05 13.60
N ASN A 47 20.47 -12.54 14.61
CA ASN A 47 20.13 -12.30 16.03
C ASN A 47 18.68 -12.65 16.42
N GLY A 48 18.14 -13.74 15.86
CA GLY A 48 16.78 -14.21 16.14
C GLY A 48 15.66 -13.44 15.42
N LYS A 49 15.98 -12.53 14.51
CA LYS A 49 15.02 -11.74 13.70
C LYS A 49 15.28 -11.92 12.22
N VAL A 50 14.22 -11.72 11.41
CA VAL A 50 14.34 -11.71 9.95
C VAL A 50 15.22 -10.54 9.51
N ASP A 51 16.31 -10.85 8.84
CA ASP A 51 17.19 -9.88 8.22
C ASP A 51 16.65 -9.51 6.84
N ARG A 52 15.94 -8.38 6.78
CA ARG A 52 15.33 -7.89 5.55
C ARG A 52 16.33 -7.62 4.44
N LYS A 53 17.58 -7.30 4.79
CA LYS A 53 18.63 -7.09 3.79
C LYS A 53 19.06 -8.41 3.17
N LYS A 54 19.25 -9.46 4.00
CA LYS A 54 19.51 -10.82 3.51
C LYS A 54 18.38 -11.30 2.59
N LEU A 55 17.13 -11.20 3.07
CA LEU A 55 15.95 -11.59 2.31
C LEU A 55 15.84 -10.78 1.00
N GLY A 56 16.01 -9.47 1.06
CA GLY A 56 16.02 -8.59 -0.12
C GLY A 56 17.07 -8.98 -1.15
N ASN A 57 18.29 -9.30 -0.73
CA ASN A 57 19.36 -9.75 -1.64
C ASN A 57 19.02 -11.07 -2.36
N ILE A 58 18.22 -11.94 -1.71
CA ILE A 58 17.78 -13.21 -2.30
C ILE A 58 16.70 -13.00 -3.36
N VAL A 59 15.77 -12.06 -3.12
CA VAL A 59 14.53 -11.96 -3.92
C VAL A 59 14.55 -10.85 -4.98
N PHE A 60 15.25 -9.73 -4.76
CA PHE A 60 15.14 -8.57 -5.66
C PHE A 60 15.74 -8.77 -7.05
N ASN A 61 16.66 -9.72 -7.21
CA ASN A 61 17.28 -10.04 -8.50
C ASN A 61 16.66 -11.29 -9.16
N ASP A 62 15.59 -11.84 -8.57
CA ASP A 62 14.93 -13.05 -9.05
C ASP A 62 13.40 -12.89 -8.96
N LYS A 63 12.78 -12.67 -10.12
CA LYS A 63 11.35 -12.42 -10.20
C LYS A 63 10.52 -13.54 -9.59
N SER A 64 10.90 -14.81 -9.82
CA SER A 64 10.18 -15.96 -9.28
C SER A 64 10.26 -16.01 -7.75
N LYS A 65 11.42 -15.69 -7.17
CA LYS A 65 11.57 -15.61 -5.72
C LYS A 65 10.79 -14.44 -5.11
N LEU A 66 10.75 -13.30 -5.81
CA LEU A 66 9.95 -12.16 -5.37
C LEU A 66 8.45 -12.48 -5.41
N GLU A 67 7.97 -13.14 -6.45
CA GLU A 67 6.60 -13.62 -6.55
C GLU A 67 6.29 -14.59 -5.40
N ARG A 68 7.20 -15.54 -5.11
CA ARG A 68 7.03 -16.48 -4.01
C ARG A 68 7.02 -15.80 -2.63
N LEU A 69 7.85 -14.78 -2.43
CA LEU A 69 7.79 -13.96 -1.20
C LEU A 69 6.42 -13.30 -1.05
N ASN A 70 5.92 -12.69 -2.12
CA ASN A 70 4.63 -12.02 -2.12
C ASN A 70 3.48 -13.00 -1.82
N GLU A 71 3.48 -14.19 -2.39
CA GLU A 71 2.51 -15.25 -2.11
C GLU A 71 2.44 -15.64 -0.62
N LEU A 72 3.56 -15.58 0.09
CA LEU A 72 3.61 -15.88 1.53
C LEU A 72 3.22 -14.68 2.38
N VAL A 73 3.69 -13.49 2.01
CA VAL A 73 3.54 -12.27 2.83
C VAL A 73 2.17 -11.62 2.66
N HIS A 74 1.63 -11.54 1.43
CA HIS A 74 0.38 -10.84 1.19
C HIS A 74 -0.80 -11.40 2.00
N PRO A 75 -1.04 -12.74 2.05
CA PRO A 75 -2.14 -13.28 2.86
C PRO A 75 -1.99 -12.92 4.35
N ALA A 76 -0.80 -13.07 4.91
CA ALA A 76 -0.54 -12.78 6.32
C ALA A 76 -0.77 -11.27 6.64
N VAL A 77 -0.36 -10.38 5.74
CA VAL A 77 -0.61 -8.93 5.89
C VAL A 77 -2.11 -8.63 5.79
N ILE A 78 -2.82 -9.21 4.82
CA ILE A 78 -4.26 -9.04 4.63
C ILE A 78 -5.01 -9.52 5.87
N ASP A 79 -4.72 -10.71 6.37
CA ASP A 79 -5.35 -11.27 7.56
C ASP A 79 -5.11 -10.38 8.77
N ARG A 80 -3.90 -9.83 8.92
CA ARG A 80 -3.59 -8.87 9.97
C ARG A 80 -4.38 -7.57 9.80
N CYS A 81 -4.48 -7.02 8.60
CA CYS A 81 -5.31 -5.85 8.32
C CYS A 81 -6.77 -6.09 8.70
N VAL A 82 -7.33 -7.22 8.26
CA VAL A 82 -8.72 -7.61 8.57
C VAL A 82 -8.92 -7.75 10.08
N SER A 83 -7.99 -8.36 10.80
CA SER A 83 -8.07 -8.51 12.26
C SER A 83 -8.06 -7.20 13.03
N LEU A 84 -7.48 -6.14 12.46
CA LEU A 84 -7.42 -4.79 13.04
C LEU A 84 -8.58 -3.89 12.58
N SER A 85 -9.36 -4.36 11.61
CA SER A 85 -10.45 -3.57 11.02
C SER A 85 -11.65 -3.51 11.95
N THR A 86 -12.28 -2.33 11.96
CA THR A 86 -13.57 -2.04 12.57
C THR A 86 -14.56 -1.65 11.48
N LEU A 87 -15.80 -1.36 11.83
CA LEU A 87 -16.81 -0.91 10.87
C LEU A 87 -16.37 0.32 10.05
N LEU A 88 -15.63 1.24 10.69
CA LEU A 88 -15.11 2.46 10.07
C LEU A 88 -13.58 2.36 9.93
N SER A 89 -13.09 1.45 9.12
CA SER A 89 -11.65 1.32 8.85
C SER A 89 -11.32 1.60 7.41
N VAL A 90 -10.16 2.20 7.20
CA VAL A 90 -9.55 2.46 5.89
C VAL A 90 -8.20 1.78 5.82
N LEU A 91 -8.00 0.94 4.83
CA LEU A 91 -6.70 0.34 4.52
C LEU A 91 -5.88 1.32 3.67
N ASP A 92 -4.78 1.82 4.22
CA ASP A 92 -3.78 2.57 3.47
C ASP A 92 -2.82 1.57 2.82
N ALA A 93 -3.17 1.09 1.61
CA ALA A 93 -2.49 0.01 0.91
C ALA A 93 -2.01 0.45 -0.48
N PRO A 94 -0.69 0.70 -0.66
CA PRO A 94 -0.14 1.05 -1.98
C PRO A 94 -0.27 -0.06 -3.02
N GLN A 95 -0.27 -1.32 -2.58
CA GLN A 95 -0.31 -2.53 -3.42
C GLN A 95 -1.60 -3.33 -3.20
N LEU A 96 -2.73 -2.63 -3.04
CA LEU A 96 -4.03 -3.27 -2.77
C LEU A 96 -4.39 -4.32 -3.82
N PHE A 97 -4.27 -3.96 -5.10
CA PHE A 97 -4.63 -4.82 -6.22
C PHE A 97 -3.59 -5.91 -6.49
N GLU A 98 -2.31 -5.59 -6.37
CA GLU A 98 -1.22 -6.56 -6.50
C GLU A 98 -1.29 -7.65 -5.42
N ALA A 99 -1.81 -7.32 -4.26
CA ALA A 99 -2.02 -8.27 -3.16
C ALA A 99 -3.38 -8.99 -3.23
N GLY A 100 -4.27 -8.64 -4.16
CA GLY A 100 -5.63 -9.19 -4.23
C GLY A 100 -6.51 -8.81 -3.03
N ALA A 101 -6.19 -7.70 -2.36
CA ALA A 101 -6.87 -7.29 -1.12
C ALA A 101 -8.13 -6.46 -1.36
N GLN A 102 -8.42 -6.05 -2.60
CA GLN A 102 -9.62 -5.28 -2.94
C GLN A 102 -10.91 -6.01 -2.58
N ASP A 103 -10.93 -7.35 -2.67
CA ASP A 103 -12.11 -8.17 -2.37
C ASP A 103 -12.43 -8.22 -0.86
N LYS A 104 -11.54 -7.72 0.00
CA LYS A 104 -11.75 -7.56 1.44
C LYS A 104 -12.26 -6.17 1.81
N CYS A 105 -12.34 -5.26 0.86
CA CYS A 105 -12.81 -3.90 1.06
C CYS A 105 -14.28 -3.79 0.67
N PHE A 106 -15.06 -3.03 1.45
CA PHE A 106 -16.42 -2.67 1.07
C PHE A 106 -16.43 -1.78 -0.18
N LYS A 107 -15.51 -0.82 -0.23
CA LYS A 107 -15.29 0.09 -1.35
C LYS A 107 -13.82 0.44 -1.50
N THR A 108 -13.43 0.76 -2.72
CA THR A 108 -12.07 1.14 -3.07
C THR A 108 -12.03 2.58 -3.61
N ILE A 109 -11.04 3.35 -3.15
CA ILE A 109 -10.84 4.74 -3.54
C ILE A 109 -9.43 4.89 -4.13
N ALA A 110 -9.33 5.24 -5.41
CA ALA A 110 -8.07 5.62 -6.02
C ALA A 110 -7.76 7.10 -5.72
N VAL A 111 -6.54 7.37 -5.29
CA VAL A 111 -6.04 8.75 -5.13
C VAL A 111 -5.07 9.06 -6.25
N LEU A 112 -5.52 9.82 -7.23
CA LEU A 112 -4.78 10.19 -8.42
C LEU A 112 -4.26 11.63 -8.32
N ALA A 113 -3.31 11.96 -9.15
CA ALA A 113 -2.88 13.32 -9.46
C ALA A 113 -2.22 13.31 -10.83
N ASP A 114 -2.21 14.45 -11.51
CA ASP A 114 -1.53 14.60 -12.80
C ASP A 114 -0.03 14.23 -12.69
N GLU A 115 0.54 13.79 -13.82
CA GLU A 115 1.92 13.29 -13.87
C GLU A 115 2.92 14.34 -13.38
N LYS A 116 2.73 15.61 -13.76
CA LYS A 116 3.62 16.71 -13.38
C LYS A 116 3.62 16.93 -11.85
N THR A 117 2.45 16.88 -11.23
CA THR A 117 2.27 17.00 -9.78
C THR A 117 2.89 15.80 -9.08
N ARG A 118 2.65 14.57 -9.55
CA ARG A 118 3.24 13.34 -9.01
C ARG A 118 4.75 13.39 -9.08
N LEU A 119 5.32 13.73 -10.24
CA LEU A 119 6.75 13.84 -10.47
C LEU A 119 7.41 14.83 -9.50
N LYS A 120 6.87 16.05 -9.42
CA LYS A 120 7.33 17.08 -8.48
C LYS A 120 7.33 16.62 -7.03
N ARG A 121 6.25 15.96 -6.60
CA ARG A 121 6.11 15.47 -5.22
C ARG A 121 7.08 14.33 -4.91
N ILE A 122 7.32 13.39 -5.83
CA ILE A 122 8.29 12.29 -5.67
C ILE A 122 9.71 12.84 -5.58
N ILE A 123 10.12 13.72 -6.48
CA ILE A 123 11.45 14.33 -6.47
C ILE A 123 11.70 15.01 -5.11
N LYS A 124 10.75 15.83 -4.64
CA LYS A 124 10.87 16.57 -3.37
C LYS A 124 10.92 15.64 -2.16
N ARG A 125 10.07 14.61 -2.10
CA ARG A 125 9.97 13.69 -0.97
C ARG A 125 11.20 12.81 -0.84
N ASP A 126 11.65 12.23 -1.95
CA ASP A 126 12.67 11.17 -1.97
C ASP A 126 14.08 11.71 -2.27
N ASN A 127 14.17 13.01 -2.59
CA ASN A 127 15.42 13.68 -2.97
C ASN A 127 16.17 12.94 -4.10
N ILE A 128 15.45 12.51 -5.13
CA ILE A 128 15.97 11.75 -6.27
C ILE A 128 15.91 12.55 -7.57
N SER A 129 16.67 12.11 -8.58
CA SER A 129 16.65 12.72 -9.91
C SER A 129 15.30 12.54 -10.61
N GLU A 130 15.00 13.42 -11.54
CA GLU A 130 13.78 13.33 -12.37
C GLU A 130 13.72 11.99 -13.13
N LYS A 131 14.86 11.51 -13.66
CA LYS A 131 14.95 10.21 -14.34
C LYS A 131 14.55 9.05 -13.41
N ALA A 132 15.02 9.05 -12.16
CA ALA A 132 14.66 8.04 -11.19
C ALA A 132 13.19 8.13 -10.78
N ALA A 133 12.65 9.35 -10.66
CA ALA A 133 11.24 9.55 -10.35
C ALA A 133 10.33 9.08 -11.50
N LYS A 134 10.67 9.34 -12.76
CA LYS A 134 9.95 8.83 -13.95
C LYS A 134 9.97 7.28 -13.98
N SER A 135 11.11 6.66 -13.71
CA SER A 135 11.20 5.19 -13.64
C SER A 135 10.30 4.59 -12.56
N ARG A 136 10.15 5.26 -11.39
CA ARG A 136 9.20 4.82 -10.35
C ARG A 136 7.73 4.99 -10.78
N LEU A 137 7.42 6.04 -11.51
CA LEU A 137 6.05 6.24 -12.02
C LEU A 137 5.67 5.19 -13.05
N SER A 138 6.59 4.81 -13.95
CA SER A 138 6.33 3.83 -15.01
C SER A 138 6.19 2.39 -14.51
N SER A 139 6.62 2.09 -13.28
CA SER A 139 6.47 0.76 -12.66
C SER A 139 5.14 0.54 -11.95
N GLN A 140 4.30 1.56 -11.85
CA GLN A 140 2.97 1.48 -11.23
C GLN A 140 1.88 1.29 -12.30
N PHE A 141 0.72 0.78 -11.89
CA PHE A 141 -0.47 0.79 -12.73
C PHE A 141 -0.80 2.21 -13.19
N GLY A 142 -1.28 2.33 -14.44
CA GLY A 142 -1.70 3.60 -15.01
C GLY A 142 -3.01 4.11 -14.42
N GLU A 143 -3.31 5.37 -14.68
CA GLU A 143 -4.56 6.03 -14.25
C GLU A 143 -5.81 5.28 -14.73
N ASP A 144 -5.80 4.84 -16.01
CA ASP A 144 -6.93 4.12 -16.61
C ASP A 144 -7.22 2.79 -15.90
N TYR A 145 -6.18 2.12 -15.41
CA TYR A 145 -6.36 0.91 -14.61
C TYR A 145 -7.14 1.20 -13.32
N PHE A 146 -6.75 2.23 -12.57
CA PHE A 146 -7.43 2.58 -11.33
C PHE A 146 -8.85 3.09 -11.57
N LYS A 147 -9.09 3.87 -12.63
CA LYS A 147 -10.44 4.31 -13.01
C LYS A 147 -11.36 3.14 -13.34
N ALA A 148 -10.85 2.09 -13.95
CA ALA A 148 -11.63 0.90 -14.31
C ALA A 148 -11.87 -0.06 -13.14
N ASN A 149 -11.02 -0.07 -12.11
CA ASN A 149 -11.02 -1.08 -11.06
C ASN A 149 -11.36 -0.54 -9.66
N CYS A 150 -11.41 0.79 -9.47
CA CYS A 150 -11.83 1.38 -8.20
C CYS A 150 -13.28 1.89 -8.27
N ASP A 151 -13.97 1.83 -7.13
CA ASP A 151 -15.34 2.37 -7.02
C ASP A 151 -15.37 3.89 -7.09
N PHE A 152 -14.34 4.56 -6.55
CA PHE A 152 -14.23 6.01 -6.51
C PHE A 152 -12.82 6.47 -6.88
N VAL A 153 -12.73 7.70 -7.37
CA VAL A 153 -11.46 8.36 -7.70
C VAL A 153 -11.45 9.75 -7.07
N ILE A 154 -10.38 10.08 -6.37
CA ILE A 154 -10.11 11.43 -5.85
C ILE A 154 -8.90 11.99 -6.58
N TYR A 155 -9.03 13.17 -7.16
CA TYR A 155 -7.93 13.87 -7.82
C TYR A 155 -7.25 14.86 -6.85
N ASN A 156 -6.14 14.45 -6.26
CA ASN A 156 -5.35 15.27 -5.35
C ASN A 156 -4.36 16.17 -6.11
N ASN A 157 -4.88 17.06 -6.95
CA ASN A 157 -4.11 18.11 -7.60
C ASN A 157 -4.14 19.41 -6.77
N ASP A 158 -3.21 20.32 -7.05
CA ASP A 158 -3.20 21.63 -6.41
C ASP A 158 -4.46 22.40 -6.86
N GLY A 159 -5.25 22.89 -5.91
CA GLY A 159 -6.49 23.62 -6.13
C GLY A 159 -7.79 22.80 -6.09
N ASN A 160 -7.72 21.46 -6.00
CA ASN A 160 -8.91 20.64 -5.80
C ASN A 160 -9.42 20.77 -4.34
N ASP A 161 -10.73 20.83 -4.18
CA ASP A 161 -11.39 20.78 -2.86
C ASP A 161 -11.53 19.31 -2.40
N ILE A 162 -10.46 18.82 -1.80
CA ILE A 162 -10.37 17.44 -1.33
C ILE A 162 -11.38 17.14 -0.22
N ASP A 163 -11.65 18.10 0.65
CA ASP A 163 -12.60 17.89 1.74
C ASP A 163 -14.00 17.66 1.17
N ARG A 164 -14.41 18.43 0.18
CA ARG A 164 -15.68 18.23 -0.51
C ARG A 164 -15.73 16.88 -1.25
N GLU A 165 -14.69 16.52 -1.99
CA GLU A 165 -14.66 15.22 -2.71
C GLU A 165 -14.81 14.04 -1.72
N ILE A 166 -14.16 14.11 -0.55
CA ILE A 166 -14.31 13.09 0.51
C ILE A 166 -15.73 13.09 1.05
N ASP A 167 -16.28 14.25 1.39
CA ASP A 167 -17.62 14.37 1.98
C ASP A 167 -18.71 13.87 1.02
N ASP A 168 -18.59 14.15 -0.29
CA ASP A 168 -19.49 13.65 -1.32
C ASP A 168 -19.45 12.12 -1.40
N ILE A 169 -18.26 11.51 -1.33
CA ILE A 169 -18.12 10.03 -1.31
C ILE A 169 -18.73 9.44 -0.03
N LEU A 170 -18.43 10.00 1.13
CA LEU A 170 -18.94 9.51 2.40
C LEU A 170 -20.48 9.61 2.46
N HIS A 171 -21.05 10.72 2.02
CA HIS A 171 -22.48 10.91 1.93
C HIS A 171 -23.13 9.86 0.98
N PHE A 172 -22.52 9.61 -0.18
CA PHE A 172 -22.98 8.55 -1.10
C PHE A 172 -22.97 7.16 -0.45
N LEU A 173 -22.01 6.90 0.44
CA LEU A 173 -21.86 5.64 1.17
C LEU A 173 -22.75 5.54 2.42
N GLY A 174 -23.45 6.63 2.79
CA GLY A 174 -24.35 6.68 3.94
C GLY A 174 -23.66 6.98 5.28
N PHE A 175 -22.51 7.65 5.23
CA PHE A 175 -21.77 8.13 6.41
C PHE A 175 -21.99 9.62 6.66
#